data_f2f6318ae72627fe485d14232ac3bd34
#
_entry.id   f2f6318ae72627fe485d14232ac3bd34
#
_cell.length_a   1.000
_cell.length_b   1.000
_cell.length_c   1.000
_cell.angle_alpha   90.00
_cell.angle_beta   90.00
_cell.angle_gamma   90.00
#
_symmetry.space_group_name_H-M   'P 1'
#
loop_
_entity.id
_entity.type
_entity.pdbx_description
1 polymer ?
#
loop_
_entity_poly.entity_id
_entity_poly.type
_entity_poly.pdbx_seq_one_letter_code
_entity_poly.pdbx_strand_id
1 'polypeptide(L)'
;MNVLVTGGAGYIGSHAVQRLLRDGHRVVAFDNLYRGHARAMDLLRPGAAGRLEFVEGDIADKALVTATLLKRDIDTVMHFAALAYVGESVEQPMRYYHNNVTGLISVLEACEASHVGGAGGTGGGGVAGVARFVFSSSCATYGQPPEGFVPVPETCPQSPVSPYGWTKLHGEHILRDFAEGRRLKGVPFGYAMLRYFNVCGCDRSGVLGEDHDPESHLIPVILQAAMGQRSEVGIFGTDYATPDGTCVRDYVHVEDLIDAHVLAMGKLRPGQAMAYNVGIGKGYSVREIIDAVRKVTGREFRVVEKPRRAGDPPMLYNNPAKIRSELGWSAKVTDLNEIIASAWSWFQKHPKGYGS
;
A
#
# COMPACT_ATOMS: atom_id res chain seq x y z
N MET A 1 -1.66 20.46 4.56
CA MET A 1 -0.30 19.89 4.46
C MET A 1 0.11 19.85 3.02
N ASN A 2 1.42 19.89 2.77
CA ASN A 2 2.02 19.63 1.47
C ASN A 2 2.57 18.21 1.49
N VAL A 3 1.93 17.31 0.77
CA VAL A 3 2.20 15.87 0.87
C VAL A 3 2.87 15.36 -0.40
N LEU A 4 4.03 14.70 -0.26
CA LEU A 4 4.62 13.89 -1.31
C LEU A 4 4.06 12.48 -1.21
N VAL A 5 3.48 11.97 -2.28
CA VAL A 5 3.01 10.58 -2.41
C VAL A 5 3.92 9.86 -3.40
N THR A 6 4.89 9.08 -2.91
CA THR A 6 5.72 8.24 -3.77
C THR A 6 4.97 6.97 -4.14
N GLY A 7 5.12 6.51 -5.38
CA GLY A 7 4.23 5.49 -5.95
C GLY A 7 2.83 6.04 -6.21
N GLY A 8 2.72 7.38 -6.42
CA GLY A 8 1.46 8.10 -6.49
C GLY A 8 0.61 7.79 -7.72
N ALA A 9 1.19 7.22 -8.77
CA ALA A 9 0.48 6.78 -9.99
C ALA A 9 0.11 5.29 -9.96
N GLY A 10 0.51 4.55 -8.92
CA GLY A 10 0.14 3.15 -8.71
C GLY A 10 -1.27 3.01 -8.13
N TYR A 11 -1.76 1.76 -7.99
CA TYR A 11 -3.10 1.45 -7.49
C TYR A 11 -3.41 2.14 -6.16
N ILE A 12 -2.68 1.81 -5.09
CA ILE A 12 -2.96 2.36 -3.75
C ILE A 12 -2.61 3.85 -3.69
N GLY A 13 -1.47 4.24 -4.29
CA GLY A 13 -1.00 5.63 -4.27
C GLY A 13 -1.95 6.60 -4.94
N SER A 14 -2.56 6.24 -6.07
CA SER A 14 -3.53 7.11 -6.76
C SER A 14 -4.80 7.35 -5.93
N HIS A 15 -5.29 6.32 -5.22
CA HIS A 15 -6.40 6.48 -4.28
C HIS A 15 -6.00 7.38 -3.08
N ALA A 16 -4.75 7.30 -2.61
CA ALA A 16 -4.24 8.22 -1.59
C ALA A 16 -4.20 9.67 -2.11
N VAL A 17 -3.70 9.88 -3.33
CA VAL A 17 -3.70 11.20 -3.99
C VAL A 17 -5.13 11.75 -4.08
N GLN A 18 -6.09 10.96 -4.58
CA GLN A 18 -7.49 11.36 -4.68
C GLN A 18 -8.05 11.78 -3.32
N ARG A 19 -7.84 10.98 -2.29
CA ARG A 19 -8.35 11.26 -0.94
C ARG A 19 -7.73 12.52 -0.34
N LEU A 20 -6.41 12.69 -0.44
CA LEU A 20 -5.71 13.88 0.04
C LEU A 20 -6.20 15.17 -0.64
N LEU A 21 -6.48 15.10 -1.94
CA LEU A 21 -7.06 16.23 -2.68
C LEU A 21 -8.48 16.57 -2.20
N ARG A 22 -9.32 15.54 -1.93
CA ARG A 22 -10.66 15.72 -1.36
C ARG A 22 -10.61 16.37 0.03
N ASP A 23 -9.60 16.02 0.83
CA ASP A 23 -9.38 16.60 2.17
C ASP A 23 -8.71 17.99 2.14
N GLY A 24 -8.43 18.55 0.97
CA GLY A 24 -7.92 19.91 0.80
C GLY A 24 -6.39 20.05 0.85
N HIS A 25 -5.64 18.96 0.84
CA HIS A 25 -4.17 18.99 0.85
C HIS A 25 -3.59 19.38 -0.52
N ARG A 26 -2.36 19.90 -0.52
CA ARG A 26 -1.53 19.99 -1.72
C ARG A 26 -0.75 18.70 -1.87
N VAL A 27 -0.78 18.11 -3.06
CA VAL A 27 -0.22 16.79 -3.31
C VAL A 27 0.75 16.82 -4.48
N VAL A 28 1.94 16.31 -4.24
CA VAL A 28 2.87 15.93 -5.30
C VAL A 28 2.85 14.42 -5.42
N ALA A 29 2.33 13.89 -6.51
CA ALA A 29 2.45 12.49 -6.87
C ALA A 29 3.80 12.28 -7.55
N PHE A 30 4.60 11.33 -7.04
CA PHE A 30 5.93 11.00 -7.54
C PHE A 30 5.97 9.53 -7.93
N ASP A 31 6.28 9.21 -9.18
CA ASP A 31 6.24 7.83 -9.68
C ASP A 31 7.17 7.69 -10.90
N ASN A 32 7.82 6.53 -11.06
CA ASN A 32 8.63 6.23 -12.24
C ASN A 32 7.86 5.50 -13.35
N LEU A 33 6.56 5.33 -13.15
CA LEU A 33 5.63 4.66 -14.09
C LEU A 33 5.99 3.22 -14.43
N TYR A 34 6.82 2.57 -13.62
CA TYR A 34 7.18 1.17 -13.86
C TYR A 34 5.97 0.22 -13.68
N ARG A 35 5.09 0.51 -12.73
CA ARG A 35 3.82 -0.18 -12.47
C ARG A 35 2.65 0.80 -12.32
N GLY A 36 2.93 2.08 -12.30
CA GLY A 36 1.95 3.15 -12.21
C GLY A 36 1.51 3.64 -13.58
N HIS A 37 0.40 4.38 -13.59
CA HIS A 37 -0.22 4.90 -14.80
C HIS A 37 -0.38 6.42 -14.71
N ALA A 38 0.32 7.19 -15.55
CA ALA A 38 0.18 8.65 -15.62
C ALA A 38 -1.28 9.07 -15.82
N ARG A 39 -2.05 8.24 -16.53
CA ARG A 39 -3.47 8.46 -16.78
C ARG A 39 -4.30 8.61 -15.50
N ALA A 40 -3.96 7.91 -14.41
CA ALA A 40 -4.61 8.08 -13.12
C ALA A 40 -4.48 9.53 -12.61
N MET A 41 -3.32 10.15 -12.81
CA MET A 41 -3.11 11.57 -12.44
C MET A 41 -3.90 12.52 -13.32
N ASP A 42 -3.99 12.24 -14.63
CA ASP A 42 -4.79 13.06 -15.54
C ASP A 42 -6.27 13.05 -15.18
N LEU A 43 -6.80 11.90 -14.76
CA LEU A 43 -8.19 11.75 -14.30
C LEU A 43 -8.48 12.54 -13.01
N LEU A 44 -7.49 12.70 -12.14
CA LEU A 44 -7.62 13.45 -10.89
C LEU A 44 -7.42 14.97 -11.06
N ARG A 45 -6.72 15.40 -12.11
CA ARG A 45 -6.33 16.80 -12.33
C ARG A 45 -7.52 17.78 -12.38
N PRO A 46 -8.66 17.48 -13.05
CA PRO A 46 -9.79 18.38 -13.10
C PRO A 46 -10.40 18.73 -11.73
N GLY A 47 -10.47 17.76 -10.82
CA GLY A 47 -10.98 17.94 -9.45
C GLY A 47 -9.96 18.51 -8.46
N ALA A 48 -8.73 18.66 -8.86
CA ALA A 48 -7.63 19.02 -7.95
C ALA A 48 -7.55 20.55 -7.67
N ALA A 49 -8.20 21.39 -8.45
CA ALA A 49 -8.15 22.85 -8.30
C ALA A 49 -6.72 23.42 -8.17
N GLY A 50 -5.79 22.92 -9.00
CA GLY A 50 -4.38 23.32 -8.99
C GLY A 50 -3.54 22.77 -7.83
N ARG A 51 -4.08 21.87 -6.99
CA ARG A 51 -3.40 21.31 -5.83
C ARG A 51 -2.68 19.98 -6.11
N LEU A 52 -2.75 19.44 -7.32
CA LEU A 52 -2.05 18.24 -7.78
C LEU A 52 -0.91 18.63 -8.73
N GLU A 53 0.28 18.18 -8.40
CA GLU A 53 1.42 18.12 -9.31
C GLU A 53 1.84 16.66 -9.49
N PHE A 54 2.24 16.28 -10.69
CA PHE A 54 2.83 14.99 -10.98
C PHE A 54 4.29 15.19 -11.38
N VAL A 55 5.18 14.44 -10.73
CA VAL A 55 6.62 14.38 -11.02
C VAL A 55 6.96 12.96 -11.41
N GLU A 56 7.34 12.76 -12.66
CA GLU A 56 7.88 11.48 -13.11
C GLU A 56 9.34 11.37 -12.67
N GLY A 57 9.67 10.31 -11.94
CA GLY A 57 11.02 10.09 -11.43
C GLY A 57 11.14 8.85 -10.58
N ASP A 58 12.38 8.38 -10.42
CA ASP A 58 12.70 7.23 -9.58
C ASP A 58 13.07 7.67 -8.16
N ILE A 59 12.59 6.95 -7.15
CA ILE A 59 12.90 7.22 -5.73
C ILE A 59 14.39 7.04 -5.42
N ALA A 60 15.14 6.32 -6.24
CA ALA A 60 16.59 6.20 -6.14
C ALA A 60 17.32 7.49 -6.57
N ASP A 61 16.69 8.37 -7.34
CA ASP A 61 17.23 9.68 -7.67
C ASP A 61 17.05 10.67 -6.50
N LYS A 62 17.97 10.56 -5.54
CA LYS A 62 17.98 11.42 -4.35
C LYS A 62 17.98 12.91 -4.70
N ALA A 63 18.66 13.31 -5.77
CA ALA A 63 18.75 14.73 -6.15
C ALA A 63 17.38 15.25 -6.60
N LEU A 64 16.66 14.50 -7.44
CA LEU A 64 15.31 14.83 -7.88
C LEU A 64 14.31 14.83 -6.71
N VAL A 65 14.38 13.82 -5.82
CA VAL A 65 13.52 13.76 -4.62
C VAL A 65 13.79 14.97 -3.74
N THR A 66 15.06 15.29 -3.44
CA THR A 66 15.42 16.47 -2.61
C THR A 66 14.92 17.78 -3.23
N ALA A 67 15.15 17.98 -4.53
CA ALA A 67 14.65 19.16 -5.24
C ALA A 67 13.12 19.25 -5.20
N THR A 68 12.43 18.11 -5.29
CA THR A 68 10.97 18.03 -5.20
C THR A 68 10.47 18.43 -3.80
N LEU A 69 11.11 17.93 -2.74
CA LEU A 69 10.75 18.26 -1.36
C LEU A 69 10.92 19.76 -1.07
N LEU A 70 12.05 20.33 -1.47
CA LEU A 70 12.37 21.75 -1.23
C LEU A 70 11.48 22.69 -2.04
N LYS A 71 11.35 22.45 -3.36
CA LYS A 71 10.62 23.35 -4.26
C LYS A 71 9.13 23.46 -3.92
N ARG A 72 8.56 22.47 -3.22
CA ARG A 72 7.12 22.39 -2.92
C ARG A 72 6.82 22.47 -1.43
N ASP A 73 7.80 22.79 -0.61
CA ASP A 73 7.66 22.92 0.85
C ASP A 73 6.99 21.68 1.47
N ILE A 74 7.42 20.48 1.06
CA ILE A 74 6.83 19.23 1.53
C ILE A 74 7.08 19.04 3.03
N ASP A 75 6.01 18.87 3.79
CA ASP A 75 6.05 18.62 5.23
C ASP A 75 5.78 17.16 5.61
N THR A 76 5.22 16.38 4.67
CA THR A 76 4.77 15.01 4.90
C THR A 76 5.05 14.13 3.69
N VAL A 77 5.52 12.90 3.92
CA VAL A 77 5.68 11.87 2.88
C VAL A 77 4.75 10.70 3.17
N MET A 78 3.97 10.29 2.17
CA MET A 78 3.32 8.97 2.12
C MET A 78 4.07 8.09 1.11
N HIS A 79 4.68 7.02 1.60
CA HIS A 79 5.59 6.20 0.80
C HIS A 79 4.93 4.88 0.40
N PHE A 80 4.41 4.82 -0.83
CA PHE A 80 3.85 3.62 -1.45
C PHE A 80 4.78 3.00 -2.50
N ALA A 81 5.76 3.75 -3.01
CA ALA A 81 6.68 3.27 -4.05
C ALA A 81 7.42 2.00 -3.59
N ALA A 82 7.05 0.88 -4.18
CA ALA A 82 7.66 -0.42 -3.92
C ALA A 82 7.31 -1.42 -5.02
N LEU A 83 8.19 -2.38 -5.28
CA LEU A 83 7.83 -3.61 -5.94
C LEU A 83 7.12 -4.51 -4.93
N ALA A 84 5.96 -5.09 -5.27
CA ALA A 84 5.04 -5.70 -4.30
C ALA A 84 4.65 -7.16 -4.61
N TYR A 85 5.23 -7.78 -5.66
CA TYR A 85 4.87 -9.15 -6.04
C TYR A 85 5.74 -10.16 -5.31
N VAL A 86 5.14 -10.93 -4.42
CA VAL A 86 5.83 -11.92 -3.59
C VAL A 86 6.58 -12.94 -4.45
N GLY A 87 5.92 -13.51 -5.48
CA GLY A 87 6.54 -14.48 -6.40
C GLY A 87 7.74 -13.89 -7.15
N GLU A 88 7.57 -12.74 -7.79
CA GLU A 88 8.66 -12.04 -8.50
C GLU A 88 9.84 -11.72 -7.57
N SER A 89 9.58 -11.45 -6.29
CA SER A 89 10.64 -11.17 -5.32
C SER A 89 11.56 -12.37 -5.09
N VAL A 90 11.03 -13.59 -5.19
CA VAL A 90 11.81 -14.83 -5.07
C VAL A 90 12.69 -15.03 -6.30
N GLU A 91 12.17 -14.70 -7.47
CA GLU A 91 12.90 -14.83 -8.75
C GLU A 91 13.93 -13.72 -8.94
N GLN A 92 13.64 -12.50 -8.47
CA GLN A 92 14.47 -11.31 -8.68
C GLN A 92 14.78 -10.57 -7.34
N PRO A 93 15.38 -11.24 -6.33
CA PRO A 93 15.51 -10.66 -4.99
C PRO A 93 16.32 -9.37 -4.96
N MET A 94 17.41 -9.28 -5.70
CA MET A 94 18.27 -8.08 -5.71
C MET A 94 17.53 -6.86 -6.22
N ARG A 95 16.67 -7.02 -7.23
CA ARG A 95 15.82 -5.94 -7.73
C ARG A 95 14.88 -5.39 -6.66
N TYR A 96 14.30 -6.27 -5.84
CA TYR A 96 13.45 -5.89 -4.71
C TYR A 96 14.25 -5.15 -3.62
N TYR A 97 15.43 -5.61 -3.27
CA TYR A 97 16.29 -4.92 -2.31
C TYR A 97 16.72 -3.55 -2.83
N HIS A 98 17.16 -3.44 -4.07
CA HIS A 98 17.52 -2.15 -4.66
C HIS A 98 16.35 -1.17 -4.68
N ASN A 99 15.19 -1.59 -5.18
CA ASN A 99 14.05 -0.69 -5.26
C ASN A 99 13.48 -0.34 -3.88
N ASN A 100 13.18 -1.36 -3.06
CA ASN A 100 12.41 -1.16 -1.82
C ASN A 100 13.27 -0.70 -0.64
N VAL A 101 14.54 -1.10 -0.58
CA VAL A 101 15.43 -0.76 0.55
C VAL A 101 16.32 0.42 0.18
N THR A 102 17.10 0.32 -0.90
CA THR A 102 17.97 1.43 -1.32
C THR A 102 17.15 2.66 -1.73
N GLY A 103 16.03 2.47 -2.43
CA GLY A 103 15.12 3.57 -2.78
C GLY A 103 14.53 4.25 -1.54
N LEU A 104 14.10 3.48 -0.51
CA LEU A 104 13.64 4.07 0.76
C LEU A 104 14.75 4.88 1.44
N ILE A 105 15.98 4.35 1.50
CA ILE A 105 17.14 5.08 2.06
C ILE A 105 17.33 6.40 1.32
N SER A 106 17.29 6.39 -0.01
CA SER A 106 17.41 7.59 -0.83
C SER A 106 16.34 8.65 -0.49
N VAL A 107 15.07 8.22 -0.31
CA VAL A 107 13.98 9.12 0.09
C VAL A 107 14.23 9.70 1.49
N LEU A 108 14.67 8.89 2.46
CA LEU A 108 14.96 9.35 3.83
C LEU A 108 16.15 10.32 3.87
N GLU A 109 17.20 10.05 3.11
CA GLU A 109 18.33 10.98 2.94
C GLU A 109 17.90 12.31 2.29
N ALA A 110 16.95 12.25 1.34
CA ALA A 110 16.36 13.46 0.77
C ALA A 110 15.53 14.24 1.81
N CYS A 111 14.78 13.52 2.67
CA CYS A 111 14.07 14.13 3.80
C CYS A 111 15.06 14.82 4.78
N GLU A 112 16.21 14.21 5.05
CA GLU A 112 17.23 14.84 5.89
C GLU A 112 17.83 16.09 5.21
N ALA A 113 18.17 15.99 3.92
CA ALA A 113 18.70 17.10 3.15
C ALA A 113 17.71 18.28 3.00
N SER A 114 16.40 18.00 2.97
CA SER A 114 15.37 19.04 2.90
C SER A 114 15.23 19.87 4.19
N HIS A 115 15.88 19.47 5.26
CA HIS A 115 15.86 20.14 6.57
C HIS A 115 16.99 21.17 6.72
N VAL A 116 17.61 21.61 5.64
CA VAL A 116 18.72 22.55 5.64
C VAL A 116 18.22 23.96 5.94
N GLY A 117 18.46 24.44 7.17
CA GLY A 117 18.22 25.83 7.53
C GLY A 117 17.87 26.14 8.98
N GLY A 118 17.81 25.15 9.87
CA GLY A 118 17.43 25.38 11.28
C GLY A 118 18.53 25.75 12.27
N ALA A 119 19.81 25.71 11.89
CA ALA A 119 20.94 26.00 12.79
C ALA A 119 21.65 27.30 12.42
N GLY A 120 20.99 28.48 12.58
CA GLY A 120 21.69 29.73 12.50
C GLY A 120 21.06 30.89 11.72
N GLY A 121 19.84 30.78 11.24
CA GLY A 121 19.18 31.88 10.53
C GLY A 121 18.21 32.65 11.42
N THR A 122 18.60 33.87 11.84
CA THR A 122 17.71 34.87 12.51
C THR A 122 16.76 35.55 11.51
N GLY A 123 16.19 34.82 10.56
CA GLY A 123 15.23 35.31 9.58
C GLY A 123 14.04 34.37 9.49
N GLY A 124 12.88 34.81 9.94
CA GLY A 124 11.63 34.02 9.93
C GLY A 124 11.26 33.55 8.53
N GLY A 125 11.21 32.25 8.31
CA GLY A 125 10.80 31.61 7.08
C GLY A 125 11.54 30.33 6.69
N GLY A 126 12.27 29.69 7.61
CA GLY A 126 12.93 28.41 7.32
C GLY A 126 11.92 27.33 6.99
N VAL A 127 12.08 26.68 5.84
CA VAL A 127 11.31 25.49 5.44
C VAL A 127 11.51 24.42 6.52
N ALA A 128 10.44 24.03 7.19
CA ALA A 128 10.52 23.10 8.31
C ALA A 128 10.95 21.68 7.90
N GLY A 129 11.11 21.41 6.61
CA GLY A 129 11.44 20.10 6.04
C GLY A 129 10.41 19.03 6.39
N VAL A 130 10.67 17.81 5.96
CA VAL A 130 9.76 16.67 6.20
C VAL A 130 9.79 16.27 7.68
N ALA A 131 8.66 16.44 8.37
CA ALA A 131 8.49 16.09 9.78
C ALA A 131 7.68 14.83 10.01
N ARG A 132 6.96 14.33 8.99
CA ARG A 132 6.07 13.17 9.07
C ARG A 132 6.30 12.21 7.91
N PHE A 133 6.27 10.93 8.22
CA PHE A 133 6.43 9.86 7.22
C PHE A 133 5.43 8.73 7.47
N VAL A 134 4.60 8.44 6.48
CA VAL A 134 3.67 7.30 6.53
C VAL A 134 4.18 6.22 5.59
N PHE A 135 4.56 5.09 6.14
CA PHE A 135 5.17 3.97 5.42
C PHE A 135 4.16 2.87 5.15
N SER A 136 4.04 2.53 3.89
CA SER A 136 3.29 1.39 3.40
C SER A 136 4.08 0.10 3.68
N SER A 137 3.84 -0.50 4.86
CA SER A 137 4.36 -1.81 5.23
C SER A 137 3.41 -2.93 4.79
N SER A 138 3.59 -4.15 5.25
CA SER A 138 2.81 -5.30 4.79
C SER A 138 2.70 -6.38 5.86
N CYS A 139 1.60 -7.14 5.84
CA CYS A 139 1.47 -8.38 6.62
C CYS A 139 2.52 -9.45 6.24
N ALA A 140 3.15 -9.34 5.06
CA ALA A 140 4.23 -10.22 4.64
C ALA A 140 5.45 -10.16 5.57
N THR A 141 5.57 -9.14 6.42
CA THR A 141 6.58 -9.06 7.48
C THR A 141 6.42 -10.15 8.54
N TYR A 142 5.22 -10.66 8.75
CA TYR A 142 4.96 -11.73 9.73
C TYR A 142 5.35 -13.12 9.21
N GLY A 143 5.38 -13.32 7.89
CA GLY A 143 5.58 -14.64 7.29
C GLY A 143 4.46 -15.61 7.69
N GLN A 144 4.84 -16.75 8.28
CA GLN A 144 3.89 -17.69 8.85
C GLN A 144 3.75 -17.42 10.35
N PRO A 145 2.63 -16.85 10.82
CA PRO A 145 2.43 -16.60 12.24
C PRO A 145 2.52 -17.89 13.06
N PRO A 146 3.15 -17.86 14.26
CA PRO A 146 3.13 -18.99 15.18
C PRO A 146 1.71 -19.35 15.60
N GLU A 147 1.54 -20.57 16.10
CA GLU A 147 0.24 -21.02 16.66
C GLU A 147 -0.25 -20.05 17.73
N GLY A 148 -1.56 -19.76 17.70
CA GLY A 148 -2.19 -18.80 18.62
C GLY A 148 -2.08 -17.32 18.22
N PHE A 149 -1.35 -16.98 17.13
CA PHE A 149 -1.22 -15.59 16.65
C PHE A 149 -2.13 -15.25 15.45
N VAL A 150 -3.17 -16.02 15.19
CA VAL A 150 -4.19 -15.68 14.17
C VAL A 150 -5.54 -15.62 14.87
N PRO A 151 -6.25 -14.44 14.80
CA PRO A 151 -5.97 -13.18 14.08
C PRO A 151 -4.67 -12.49 14.52
N VAL A 152 -3.91 -11.95 13.54
CA VAL A 152 -2.53 -11.44 13.76
C VAL A 152 -2.54 -10.07 14.44
N PRO A 153 -2.05 -9.96 15.71
CA PRO A 153 -1.82 -8.67 16.35
C PRO A 153 -0.45 -8.08 16.00
N GLU A 154 -0.22 -6.80 16.30
CA GLU A 154 1.07 -6.14 16.05
C GLU A 154 2.21 -6.69 16.93
N THR A 155 1.89 -7.42 17.99
CA THR A 155 2.85 -8.12 18.88
C THR A 155 3.31 -9.46 18.31
N CYS A 156 2.70 -9.94 17.23
CA CYS A 156 3.15 -11.16 16.55
C CYS A 156 4.59 -11.00 16.08
N PRO A 157 5.48 -11.99 16.33
CA PRO A 157 6.84 -11.96 15.81
C PRO A 157 6.86 -11.82 14.29
N GLN A 158 7.76 -10.96 13.80
CA GLN A 158 7.97 -10.76 12.38
C GLN A 158 9.08 -11.68 11.88
N SER A 159 8.75 -12.61 10.98
CA SER A 159 9.66 -13.59 10.38
C SER A 159 9.32 -13.80 8.89
N PRO A 160 9.67 -12.85 8.02
CA PRO A 160 9.32 -12.90 6.60
C PRO A 160 9.84 -14.18 5.93
N VAL A 161 9.04 -14.73 5.00
CA VAL A 161 9.39 -15.92 4.22
C VAL A 161 9.72 -15.61 2.76
N SER A 162 9.69 -14.34 2.38
CA SER A 162 9.99 -13.89 1.02
C SER A 162 10.88 -12.65 1.01
N PRO A 163 11.66 -12.42 -0.05
CA PRO A 163 12.45 -11.19 -0.19
C PRO A 163 11.59 -9.91 -0.10
N TYR A 164 10.39 -9.90 -0.68
CA TYR A 164 9.44 -8.79 -0.51
C TYR A 164 9.14 -8.50 0.96
N GLY A 165 8.76 -9.54 1.73
CA GLY A 165 8.49 -9.39 3.17
C GLY A 165 9.71 -8.86 3.94
N TRP A 166 10.92 -9.36 3.62
CA TRP A 166 12.17 -8.86 4.18
C TRP A 166 12.42 -7.40 3.85
N THR A 167 12.18 -6.95 2.60
CA THR A 167 12.36 -5.53 2.24
C THR A 167 11.43 -4.62 3.04
N LYS A 168 10.19 -5.06 3.32
CA LYS A 168 9.25 -4.29 4.14
C LYS A 168 9.68 -4.24 5.60
N LEU A 169 10.15 -5.36 6.17
CA LEU A 169 10.68 -5.41 7.53
C LEU A 169 11.95 -4.55 7.68
N HIS A 170 12.89 -4.62 6.73
CA HIS A 170 14.06 -3.74 6.70
C HIS A 170 13.64 -2.26 6.64
N GLY A 171 12.62 -1.93 5.84
CA GLY A 171 12.08 -0.57 5.80
C GLY A 171 11.57 -0.08 7.16
N GLU A 172 10.90 -0.94 7.93
CA GLU A 172 10.48 -0.60 9.29
C GLU A 172 11.67 -0.36 10.25
N HIS A 173 12.72 -1.17 10.15
CA HIS A 173 13.95 -0.99 10.95
C HIS A 173 14.66 0.30 10.58
N ILE A 174 14.88 0.55 9.28
CA ILE A 174 15.54 1.76 8.76
C ILE A 174 14.80 3.02 9.23
N LEU A 175 13.46 3.01 9.20
CA LEU A 175 12.65 4.14 9.67
C LEU A 175 12.84 4.41 11.17
N ARG A 176 12.89 3.35 11.98
CA ARG A 176 13.15 3.49 13.44
C ARG A 176 14.52 4.11 13.69
N ASP A 177 15.56 3.58 13.03
CA ASP A 177 16.93 4.06 13.20
C ASP A 177 17.10 5.48 12.70
N PHE A 178 16.49 5.81 11.55
CA PHE A 178 16.47 7.17 11.00
C PHE A 178 15.80 8.16 11.96
N ALA A 179 14.62 7.82 12.51
CA ALA A 179 13.91 8.67 13.44
C ALA A 179 14.70 8.89 14.74
N GLU A 180 15.37 7.84 15.26
CA GLU A 180 16.22 7.96 16.44
C GLU A 180 17.45 8.83 16.16
N GLY A 181 18.12 8.65 15.02
CA GLY A 181 19.22 9.53 14.59
C GLY A 181 18.80 11.01 14.50
N ARG A 182 17.60 11.28 13.99
CA ARG A 182 17.02 12.64 13.95
C ARG A 182 16.73 13.17 15.35
N ARG A 183 16.18 12.36 16.23
CA ARG A 183 15.90 12.72 17.63
C ARG A 183 17.19 13.13 18.37
N LEU A 184 18.28 12.38 18.19
CA LEU A 184 19.59 12.69 18.79
C LEU A 184 20.17 14.03 18.28
N LYS A 185 19.82 14.43 17.06
CA LYS A 185 20.21 15.73 16.49
C LYS A 185 19.25 16.88 16.89
N GLY A 186 18.23 16.61 17.72
CA GLY A 186 17.22 17.60 18.10
C GLY A 186 16.21 17.93 16.99
N VAL A 187 16.11 17.10 15.96
CA VAL A 187 15.22 17.27 14.82
C VAL A 187 14.12 16.17 14.87
N PRO A 188 13.03 16.39 15.58
CA PRO A 188 12.01 15.36 15.77
C PRO A 188 11.35 14.98 14.44
N PHE A 189 11.20 13.65 14.22
CA PHE A 189 10.61 13.06 13.04
C PHE A 189 9.56 12.02 13.47
N GLY A 190 8.32 12.22 13.05
CA GLY A 190 7.24 11.28 13.33
C GLY A 190 7.05 10.30 12.17
N TYR A 191 6.77 9.03 12.49
CA TYR A 191 6.47 8.04 11.46
C TYR A 191 5.35 7.08 11.86
N ALA A 192 4.61 6.64 10.85
CA ALA A 192 3.59 5.59 10.99
C ALA A 192 3.88 4.48 9.98
N MET A 193 3.83 3.23 10.42
CA MET A 193 3.99 2.03 9.61
C MET A 193 2.66 1.28 9.58
N LEU A 194 2.06 1.12 8.41
CA LEU A 194 0.80 0.41 8.25
C LEU A 194 1.07 -0.93 7.56
N ARG A 195 0.86 -2.02 8.30
CA ARG A 195 1.01 -3.41 7.84
C ARG A 195 -0.36 -3.90 7.36
N TYR A 196 -0.65 -3.68 6.11
CA TYR A 196 -1.93 -4.10 5.57
C TYR A 196 -1.88 -5.50 4.93
N PHE A 197 -3.06 -6.09 4.88
CA PHE A 197 -3.30 -7.42 4.31
C PHE A 197 -3.65 -7.28 2.82
N ASN A 198 -4.50 -8.11 2.26
CA ASN A 198 -4.80 -8.03 0.84
C ASN A 198 -5.68 -6.83 0.53
N VAL A 199 -5.16 -5.87 -0.22
CA VAL A 199 -5.92 -4.71 -0.67
C VAL A 199 -6.73 -5.10 -1.90
N CYS A 200 -7.96 -4.60 -1.98
CA CYS A 200 -8.87 -4.93 -3.08
C CYS A 200 -9.95 -3.85 -3.24
N GLY A 201 -10.75 -4.00 -4.28
CA GLY A 201 -11.77 -3.01 -4.62
C GLY A 201 -11.22 -1.83 -5.43
N CYS A 202 -12.11 -0.99 -5.89
CA CYS A 202 -11.80 0.20 -6.67
C CYS A 202 -12.58 1.40 -6.16
N ASP A 203 -12.16 2.61 -6.54
CA ASP A 203 -12.91 3.83 -6.24
C ASP A 203 -14.38 3.70 -6.65
N ARG A 204 -15.28 3.84 -5.68
CA ARG A 204 -16.73 3.68 -5.90
C ARG A 204 -17.33 4.73 -6.83
N SER A 205 -16.63 5.85 -7.08
CA SER A 205 -17.00 6.78 -8.14
C SER A 205 -16.61 6.28 -9.55
N GLY A 206 -15.77 5.24 -9.63
CA GLY A 206 -15.34 4.60 -10.87
C GLY A 206 -14.25 5.36 -11.63
N VAL A 207 -13.56 6.31 -10.99
CA VAL A 207 -12.46 7.09 -11.60
C VAL A 207 -11.16 6.31 -11.55
N LEU A 208 -10.87 5.65 -10.41
CA LEU A 208 -9.64 4.91 -10.19
C LEU A 208 -9.91 3.43 -9.95
N GLY A 209 -8.95 2.59 -10.36
CA GLY A 209 -9.01 1.16 -10.13
C GLY A 209 -7.66 0.49 -10.08
N GLU A 210 -7.69 -0.84 -10.02
CA GLU A 210 -6.51 -1.68 -9.98
C GLU A 210 -6.15 -2.12 -11.41
N ASP A 211 -4.97 -1.72 -11.86
CA ASP A 211 -4.43 -2.07 -13.19
C ASP A 211 -2.95 -2.41 -13.06
N HIS A 212 -2.63 -3.69 -13.14
CA HIS A 212 -1.27 -4.21 -13.04
C HIS A 212 -0.92 -5.05 -14.25
N ASP A 213 0.29 -4.91 -14.75
CA ASP A 213 0.86 -5.76 -15.77
C ASP A 213 2.25 -6.28 -15.33
N PRO A 214 2.41 -7.62 -15.15
CA PRO A 214 1.37 -8.66 -15.12
C PRO A 214 0.50 -8.58 -13.86
N GLU A 215 -0.77 -8.99 -13.97
CA GLU A 215 -1.67 -9.09 -12.82
C GLU A 215 -1.49 -10.44 -12.10
N SER A 216 -1.27 -10.38 -10.78
CA SER A 216 -1.05 -11.56 -9.93
C SER A 216 -1.95 -11.62 -8.69
N HIS A 217 -2.73 -10.57 -8.41
CA HIS A 217 -3.62 -10.52 -7.25
C HIS A 217 -4.90 -11.33 -7.52
N LEU A 218 -5.41 -12.00 -6.49
CA LEU A 218 -6.46 -13.00 -6.63
C LEU A 218 -7.75 -12.42 -7.23
N ILE A 219 -8.30 -11.35 -6.66
CA ILE A 219 -9.59 -10.77 -7.11
C ILE A 219 -9.49 -10.28 -8.56
N PRO A 220 -8.52 -9.44 -8.97
CA PRO A 220 -8.37 -9.05 -10.36
C PRO A 220 -8.19 -10.23 -11.33
N VAL A 221 -7.39 -11.25 -10.95
CA VAL A 221 -7.21 -12.47 -11.76
C VAL A 221 -8.55 -13.19 -12.00
N ILE A 222 -9.39 -13.30 -10.97
CA ILE A 222 -10.71 -13.93 -11.11
C ILE A 222 -11.65 -13.05 -11.95
N LEU A 223 -11.62 -11.73 -11.77
CA LEU A 223 -12.41 -10.80 -12.58
C LEU A 223 -12.00 -10.82 -14.05
N GLN A 224 -10.71 -10.91 -14.37
CA GLN A 224 -10.23 -11.12 -15.74
C GLN A 224 -10.74 -12.44 -16.35
N ALA A 225 -10.82 -13.51 -15.54
CA ALA A 225 -11.41 -14.77 -15.99
C ALA A 225 -12.93 -14.63 -16.24
N ALA A 226 -13.64 -13.94 -15.36
CA ALA A 226 -15.08 -13.65 -15.54
C ALA A 226 -15.36 -12.77 -16.78
N MET A 227 -14.39 -11.95 -17.22
CA MET A 227 -14.43 -11.19 -18.47
C MET A 227 -14.00 -12.00 -19.71
N GLY A 228 -13.55 -13.25 -19.55
CA GLY A 228 -13.02 -14.07 -20.63
C GLY A 228 -11.58 -13.71 -21.09
N GLN A 229 -10.89 -12.86 -20.34
CA GLN A 229 -9.51 -12.45 -20.62
C GLN A 229 -8.48 -13.50 -20.15
N ARG A 230 -8.89 -14.44 -19.28
CA ARG A 230 -8.10 -15.60 -18.85
C ARG A 230 -8.89 -16.88 -19.05
N SER A 231 -8.21 -17.93 -19.45
CA SER A 231 -8.81 -19.24 -19.70
C SER A 231 -9.21 -19.98 -18.41
N GLU A 232 -8.52 -19.69 -17.30
CA GLU A 232 -8.75 -20.39 -16.02
C GLU A 232 -8.24 -19.57 -14.82
N VAL A 233 -8.77 -19.93 -13.63
CA VAL A 233 -8.29 -19.47 -12.32
C VAL A 233 -7.68 -20.66 -11.59
N GLY A 234 -6.45 -20.49 -11.05
CA GLY A 234 -5.79 -21.55 -10.26
C GLY A 234 -6.07 -21.40 -8.76
N ILE A 235 -6.52 -22.49 -8.10
CA ILE A 235 -6.47 -22.61 -6.64
C ILE A 235 -5.17 -23.33 -6.27
N PHE A 236 -4.30 -22.67 -5.54
CA PHE A 236 -2.97 -23.20 -5.17
C PHE A 236 -3.01 -23.87 -3.79
N GLY A 237 -3.20 -25.19 -3.78
CA GLY A 237 -3.39 -26.02 -2.58
C GLY A 237 -4.84 -26.07 -2.13
N THR A 238 -5.33 -27.31 -1.94
CA THR A 238 -6.70 -27.61 -1.50
C THR A 238 -6.71 -28.53 -0.28
N ASP A 239 -5.55 -28.68 0.35
CA ASP A 239 -5.29 -29.58 1.46
C ASP A 239 -4.69 -28.86 2.69
N TYR A 240 -4.86 -27.54 2.79
CA TYR A 240 -4.49 -26.78 3.99
C TYR A 240 -5.40 -27.10 5.17
N ALA A 241 -4.89 -26.95 6.41
CA ALA A 241 -5.67 -27.07 7.64
C ALA A 241 -6.59 -25.84 7.82
N THR A 242 -7.56 -25.68 6.93
CA THR A 242 -8.57 -24.62 6.87
C THR A 242 -9.94 -25.24 6.60
N PRO A 243 -11.06 -24.54 6.82
CA PRO A 243 -12.40 -25.12 6.70
C PRO A 243 -12.71 -25.76 5.35
N ASP A 244 -12.18 -25.21 4.23
CA ASP A 244 -12.42 -25.73 2.87
C ASP A 244 -11.15 -26.22 2.17
N GLY A 245 -10.04 -26.31 2.90
CA GLY A 245 -8.74 -26.76 2.40
C GLY A 245 -7.95 -25.68 1.66
N THR A 246 -8.49 -24.46 1.43
CA THR A 246 -7.80 -23.39 0.71
C THR A 246 -7.29 -22.32 1.66
N CYS A 247 -6.31 -21.51 1.22
CA CYS A 247 -5.74 -20.43 2.04
C CYS A 247 -6.79 -19.40 2.43
N VAL A 248 -6.68 -18.87 3.66
CA VAL A 248 -7.55 -17.83 4.21
C VAL A 248 -6.78 -16.50 4.34
N ARG A 249 -7.34 -15.41 3.80
CA ARG A 249 -6.74 -14.06 3.82
C ARG A 249 -7.77 -13.01 4.23
N ASP A 250 -7.27 -11.88 4.76
CA ASP A 250 -8.05 -10.67 5.02
C ASP A 250 -8.04 -9.78 3.77
N TYR A 251 -9.19 -9.26 3.40
CA TYR A 251 -9.36 -8.39 2.22
C TYR A 251 -9.92 -7.04 2.63
N VAL A 252 -9.10 -6.01 2.62
CA VAL A 252 -9.46 -4.64 2.96
C VAL A 252 -9.74 -3.81 1.71
N HIS A 253 -10.84 -3.08 1.69
CA HIS A 253 -11.15 -2.17 0.59
C HIS A 253 -10.12 -1.04 0.50
N VAL A 254 -9.68 -0.69 -0.71
CA VAL A 254 -8.64 0.33 -0.92
C VAL A 254 -8.99 1.68 -0.30
N GLU A 255 -10.26 2.11 -0.36
CA GLU A 255 -10.69 3.37 0.28
C GLU A 255 -10.56 3.31 1.80
N ASP A 256 -10.90 2.20 2.44
CA ASP A 256 -10.73 2.01 3.89
C ASP A 256 -9.25 1.98 4.28
N LEU A 257 -8.40 1.34 3.47
CA LEU A 257 -6.96 1.37 3.66
C LEU A 257 -6.44 2.82 3.64
N ILE A 258 -6.87 3.60 2.66
CA ILE A 258 -6.45 5.01 2.57
C ILE A 258 -7.01 5.85 3.72
N ASP A 259 -8.24 5.58 4.18
CA ASP A 259 -8.78 6.19 5.40
C ASP A 259 -7.84 5.95 6.59
N ALA A 260 -7.30 4.74 6.77
CA ALA A 260 -6.33 4.43 7.82
C ALA A 260 -5.03 5.25 7.67
N HIS A 261 -4.49 5.37 6.45
CA HIS A 261 -3.27 6.15 6.18
C HIS A 261 -3.46 7.63 6.48
N VAL A 262 -4.56 8.23 6.01
CA VAL A 262 -4.87 9.66 6.23
C VAL A 262 -5.13 9.93 7.71
N LEU A 263 -5.80 9.02 8.41
CA LEU A 263 -6.06 9.15 9.84
C LEU A 263 -4.76 9.06 10.66
N ALA A 264 -3.88 8.11 10.33
CA ALA A 264 -2.56 8.00 10.95
C ALA A 264 -1.73 9.25 10.66
N MET A 265 -1.67 9.74 9.41
CA MET A 265 -1.01 10.98 9.04
C MET A 265 -1.50 12.18 9.86
N GLY A 266 -2.82 12.33 10.01
CA GLY A 266 -3.44 13.45 10.72
C GLY A 266 -3.16 13.43 12.23
N LYS A 267 -2.99 12.25 12.84
CA LYS A 267 -2.67 12.09 14.27
C LYS A 267 -1.17 12.05 14.54
N LEU A 268 -0.34 11.83 13.54
CA LEU A 268 1.10 11.72 13.70
C LEU A 268 1.74 13.05 14.08
N ARG A 269 2.47 13.07 15.19
CA ARG A 269 3.21 14.22 15.70
C ARG A 269 4.72 14.01 15.50
N PRO A 270 5.52 15.07 15.35
CA PRO A 270 6.97 14.94 15.34
C PRO A 270 7.48 14.19 16.60
N GLY A 271 8.39 13.23 16.40
CA GLY A 271 8.91 12.36 17.44
C GLY A 271 8.03 11.17 17.83
N GLN A 272 6.85 11.03 17.25
CA GLN A 272 5.95 9.90 17.51
C GLN A 272 6.21 8.74 16.54
N ALA A 273 6.15 7.52 17.05
CA ALA A 273 6.21 6.27 16.29
C ALA A 273 4.88 5.53 16.40
N MET A 274 4.32 5.12 15.27
CA MET A 274 3.10 4.33 15.20
C MET A 274 3.32 3.09 14.33
N ALA A 275 2.73 1.96 14.73
CA ALA A 275 2.67 0.76 13.90
C ALA A 275 1.29 0.11 14.06
N TYR A 276 0.60 -0.13 12.95
CA TYR A 276 -0.75 -0.69 12.94
C TYR A 276 -0.91 -1.75 11.86
N ASN A 277 -1.62 -2.81 12.22
CA ASN A 277 -2.18 -3.73 11.25
C ASN A 277 -3.48 -3.15 10.67
N VAL A 278 -3.67 -3.27 9.35
CA VAL A 278 -4.84 -2.75 8.65
C VAL A 278 -5.49 -3.85 7.83
N GLY A 279 -6.69 -4.21 8.21
CA GLY A 279 -7.55 -5.21 7.59
C GLY A 279 -8.92 -5.17 8.24
N ILE A 280 -9.87 -5.93 7.73
CA ILE A 280 -11.23 -5.96 8.27
C ILE A 280 -11.36 -6.79 9.56
N GLY A 281 -10.38 -7.67 9.84
CA GLY A 281 -10.39 -8.60 10.97
C GLY A 281 -11.18 -9.87 10.72
N LYS A 282 -11.47 -10.17 9.45
CA LYS A 282 -12.13 -11.40 9.01
C LYS A 282 -11.36 -12.03 7.86
N GLY A 283 -11.13 -13.33 7.94
CA GLY A 283 -10.54 -14.10 6.85
C GLY A 283 -11.58 -14.63 5.89
N TYR A 284 -11.24 -14.65 4.60
CA TYR A 284 -11.99 -15.32 3.55
C TYR A 284 -11.09 -16.31 2.82
N SER A 285 -11.61 -17.49 2.52
CA SER A 285 -10.90 -18.51 1.76
C SER A 285 -10.86 -18.19 0.27
N VAL A 286 -9.95 -18.84 -0.47
CA VAL A 286 -9.90 -18.69 -1.94
C VAL A 286 -11.21 -19.14 -2.59
N ARG A 287 -11.86 -20.21 -2.08
CA ARG A 287 -13.15 -20.67 -2.60
C ARG A 287 -14.26 -19.65 -2.33
N GLU A 288 -14.33 -19.08 -1.14
CA GLU A 288 -15.30 -18.01 -0.81
C GLU A 288 -15.16 -16.80 -1.75
N ILE A 289 -13.92 -16.41 -2.10
CA ILE A 289 -13.68 -15.32 -3.06
C ILE A 289 -14.18 -15.69 -4.46
N ILE A 290 -13.93 -16.91 -4.93
CA ILE A 290 -14.39 -17.39 -6.24
C ILE A 290 -15.92 -17.38 -6.30
N ASP A 291 -16.59 -17.91 -5.27
CA ASP A 291 -18.05 -17.96 -5.20
C ASP A 291 -18.68 -16.57 -5.12
N ALA A 292 -18.04 -15.65 -4.37
CA ALA A 292 -18.47 -14.26 -4.31
C ALA A 292 -18.33 -13.54 -5.67
N VAL A 293 -17.24 -13.78 -6.42
CA VAL A 293 -17.10 -13.25 -7.78
C VAL A 293 -18.16 -13.81 -8.72
N ARG A 294 -18.44 -15.12 -8.71
CA ARG A 294 -19.53 -15.70 -9.50
C ARG A 294 -20.86 -15.06 -9.18
N LYS A 295 -21.17 -14.91 -7.88
CA LYS A 295 -22.41 -14.30 -7.41
C LYS A 295 -22.56 -12.86 -7.87
N VAL A 296 -21.50 -12.04 -7.74
CA VAL A 296 -21.54 -10.61 -8.09
C VAL A 296 -21.57 -10.39 -9.60
N THR A 297 -20.79 -11.16 -10.34
CA THR A 297 -20.65 -10.96 -11.79
C THR A 297 -21.73 -11.68 -12.61
N GLY A 298 -22.35 -12.72 -12.06
CA GLY A 298 -23.24 -13.65 -12.78
C GLY A 298 -22.50 -14.41 -13.89
N ARG A 299 -21.18 -14.56 -13.80
CA ARG A 299 -20.34 -15.20 -14.82
C ARG A 299 -19.76 -16.51 -14.31
N GLU A 300 -19.75 -17.51 -15.18
CA GLU A 300 -19.03 -18.75 -14.96
C GLU A 300 -17.65 -18.70 -15.62
N PHE A 301 -16.67 -19.29 -14.97
CA PHE A 301 -15.30 -19.41 -15.45
C PHE A 301 -14.67 -20.70 -14.92
N ARG A 302 -13.66 -21.18 -15.64
CA ARG A 302 -12.96 -22.42 -15.28
C ARG A 302 -12.06 -22.21 -14.07
N VAL A 303 -12.15 -23.12 -13.09
CA VAL A 303 -11.29 -23.17 -11.91
C VAL A 303 -10.51 -24.48 -11.95
N VAL A 304 -9.19 -24.40 -11.67
CA VAL A 304 -8.28 -25.55 -11.69
C VAL A 304 -7.49 -25.60 -10.39
N GLU A 305 -7.47 -26.77 -9.76
CA GLU A 305 -6.65 -27.00 -8.58
C GLU A 305 -5.19 -27.23 -8.98
N LYS A 306 -4.28 -26.59 -8.25
CA LYS A 306 -2.83 -26.64 -8.48
C LYS A 306 -2.11 -26.96 -7.17
N PRO A 307 -0.89 -27.48 -7.22
CA PRO A 307 -0.07 -27.71 -6.02
C PRO A 307 0.08 -26.43 -5.18
N ARG A 308 0.34 -26.59 -3.89
CA ARG A 308 0.63 -25.46 -2.98
C ARG A 308 1.77 -24.60 -3.51
N ARG A 309 1.67 -23.30 -3.30
CA ARG A 309 2.82 -22.39 -3.47
C ARG A 309 3.72 -22.49 -2.24
N ALA A 310 5.02 -22.52 -2.45
CA ALA A 310 5.98 -22.49 -1.33
C ALA A 310 5.85 -21.19 -0.54
N GLY A 311 5.79 -21.29 0.78
CA GLY A 311 5.74 -20.14 1.67
C GLY A 311 4.35 -19.51 1.89
N ASP A 312 3.28 -20.05 1.30
CA ASP A 312 1.91 -19.58 1.60
C ASP A 312 1.43 -20.10 2.97
N PRO A 313 1.18 -19.23 3.97
CA PRO A 313 0.60 -19.67 5.23
C PRO A 313 -0.87 -20.06 5.03
N PRO A 314 -1.37 -21.12 5.76
CA PRO A 314 -2.78 -21.54 5.68
C PRO A 314 -3.75 -20.41 5.97
N MET A 315 -3.50 -19.64 7.03
CA MET A 315 -4.34 -18.53 7.48
C MET A 315 -3.49 -17.30 7.81
N LEU A 316 -3.87 -16.15 7.26
CA LEU A 316 -3.24 -14.87 7.54
C LEU A 316 -4.29 -13.76 7.46
N TYR A 317 -4.85 -13.36 8.60
CA TYR A 317 -5.84 -12.27 8.70
C TYR A 317 -5.63 -11.45 9.97
N ASN A 318 -6.09 -10.20 9.94
CA ASN A 318 -5.79 -9.14 10.88
C ASN A 318 -6.52 -9.28 12.23
N ASN A 319 -5.89 -8.76 13.29
CA ASN A 319 -6.56 -8.32 14.51
C ASN A 319 -6.58 -6.77 14.54
N PRO A 320 -7.70 -6.10 14.25
CA PRO A 320 -7.76 -4.63 14.14
C PRO A 320 -7.94 -3.92 15.49
N ALA A 321 -7.76 -4.59 16.62
CA ALA A 321 -8.06 -4.02 17.94
C ALA A 321 -7.22 -2.76 18.25
N LYS A 322 -5.93 -2.79 17.92
CA LYS A 322 -5.02 -1.67 18.21
C LYS A 322 -5.36 -0.41 17.41
N ILE A 323 -5.51 -0.51 16.09
CA ILE A 323 -5.84 0.66 15.27
C ILE A 323 -7.22 1.22 15.63
N ARG A 324 -8.17 0.36 16.00
CA ARG A 324 -9.51 0.77 16.45
C ARG A 324 -9.42 1.56 17.75
N SER A 325 -8.69 1.08 18.76
CA SER A 325 -8.59 1.72 20.06
C SER A 325 -7.79 3.02 20.03
N GLU A 326 -6.68 3.08 19.27
CA GLU A 326 -5.75 4.21 19.30
C GLU A 326 -6.11 5.30 18.27
N LEU A 327 -6.57 4.90 17.07
CA LEU A 327 -6.95 5.84 16.02
C LEU A 327 -8.47 6.03 15.87
N GLY A 328 -9.29 5.13 16.42
CA GLY A 328 -10.73 5.12 16.17
C GLY A 328 -11.08 4.65 14.76
N TRP A 329 -10.14 4.00 14.05
CA TRP A 329 -10.37 3.50 12.71
C TRP A 329 -11.05 2.13 12.73
N SER A 330 -12.00 1.94 11.83
CA SER A 330 -12.54 0.62 11.46
C SER A 330 -12.91 0.63 9.99
N ALA A 331 -12.76 -0.51 9.32
CA ALA A 331 -13.20 -0.68 7.95
C ALA A 331 -14.71 -0.45 7.85
N LYS A 332 -15.15 0.27 6.82
CA LYS A 332 -16.56 0.58 6.52
C LYS A 332 -17.14 -0.40 5.52
N VAL A 333 -16.31 -0.85 4.56
CA VAL A 333 -16.68 -1.81 3.53
C VAL A 333 -16.18 -3.18 3.96
N THR A 334 -17.04 -3.96 4.62
CA THR A 334 -16.70 -5.28 5.18
C THR A 334 -17.42 -6.43 4.49
N ASP A 335 -18.40 -6.14 3.65
CA ASP A 335 -19.06 -7.14 2.81
C ASP A 335 -18.21 -7.45 1.57
N LEU A 336 -17.78 -8.69 1.44
CA LEU A 336 -17.00 -9.17 0.31
C LEU A 336 -17.69 -8.91 -1.04
N ASN A 337 -19.01 -9.02 -1.11
CA ASN A 337 -19.75 -8.75 -2.36
C ASN A 337 -19.67 -7.27 -2.73
N GLU A 338 -19.73 -6.35 -1.75
CA GLU A 338 -19.58 -4.91 -1.99
C GLU A 338 -18.17 -4.57 -2.49
N ILE A 339 -17.14 -5.16 -1.88
CA ILE A 339 -15.75 -5.02 -2.29
C ILE A 339 -15.58 -5.46 -3.75
N ILE A 340 -16.06 -6.68 -4.09
CA ILE A 340 -15.96 -7.23 -5.45
C ILE A 340 -16.77 -6.41 -6.44
N ALA A 341 -17.97 -5.93 -6.06
CA ALA A 341 -18.81 -5.12 -6.93
C ALA A 341 -18.13 -3.80 -7.33
N SER A 342 -17.39 -3.16 -6.41
CA SER A 342 -16.63 -1.94 -6.74
C SER A 342 -15.56 -2.21 -7.80
N ALA A 343 -14.79 -3.29 -7.64
CA ALA A 343 -13.79 -3.72 -8.62
C ALA A 343 -14.45 -4.11 -9.95
N TRP A 344 -15.51 -4.93 -9.92
CA TRP A 344 -16.21 -5.36 -11.12
C TRP A 344 -16.74 -4.18 -11.94
N SER A 345 -17.34 -3.17 -11.26
CA SER A 345 -17.81 -1.95 -11.93
C SER A 345 -16.71 -1.22 -12.67
N TRP A 346 -15.51 -1.13 -12.08
CA TRP A 346 -14.36 -0.50 -12.72
C TRP A 346 -13.84 -1.32 -13.89
N PHE A 347 -13.65 -2.63 -13.73
CA PHE A 347 -13.18 -3.54 -14.78
C PHE A 347 -14.11 -3.55 -16.00
N GLN A 348 -15.44 -3.47 -15.80
CA GLN A 348 -16.40 -3.37 -16.90
C GLN A 348 -16.25 -2.07 -17.70
N LYS A 349 -15.98 -0.95 -17.03
CA LYS A 349 -15.78 0.37 -17.67
C LYS A 349 -14.41 0.49 -18.32
N HIS A 350 -13.42 -0.23 -17.76
CA HIS A 350 -12.01 -0.16 -18.17
C HIS A 350 -11.46 -1.56 -18.49
N PRO A 351 -12.00 -2.25 -19.53
CA PRO A 351 -11.60 -3.64 -19.84
C PRO A 351 -10.14 -3.77 -20.29
N LYS A 352 -9.48 -2.66 -20.59
CA LYS A 352 -8.05 -2.57 -20.93
C LYS A 352 -7.28 -1.70 -19.92
N GLY A 353 -7.73 -1.65 -18.68
CA GLY A 353 -7.13 -0.82 -17.66
C GLY A 353 -7.26 0.67 -17.97
N TYR A 354 -6.22 1.45 -17.61
CA TYR A 354 -6.17 2.88 -17.91
C TYR A 354 -5.98 3.20 -19.40
N GLY A 355 -5.79 2.18 -20.22
CA GLY A 355 -5.45 2.34 -21.65
C GLY A 355 -4.00 2.80 -21.81
N SER A 356 -3.24 2.10 -22.62
CA SER A 356 -1.91 2.54 -23.09
C SER A 356 -2.07 3.34 -24.36
#